data_591cd036ae9785f88e70246c9a9f16d7
#
_entry.id   591cd036ae9785f88e70246c9a9f16d7
#
_cell.length_a   1.000
_cell.length_b   1.000
_cell.length_c   1.000
_cell.angle_alpha   90.00
_cell.angle_beta   90.00
_cell.angle_gamma   90.00
#
_symmetry.space_group_name_H-M   'P 1'
#
loop_
_entity.id
_entity.type
_entity.pdbx_description
1 polymer ?
#
loop_
_entity_poly.entity_id
_entity_poly.type
_entity_poly.pdbx_seq_one_letter_code
_entity_poly.pdbx_strand_id
1 'polypeptide(L)'
;MNENEKPTPILSCYDVSIRYITGDFKEIGIKEYILRKLTRNYKVKEFWADRHVTFTINRGDMLGIIGANGAGKSTLLKAISGIMVPTVGRVDCRGKIAALLELGSGFDGDLTVKENTYLRGAMLGYTKSFMNETYRSIIDFAELSEFENRPFKQLSSGMKSRLAFSIASLVNPDILILDEVLSVGDGSFRQKSEAKMKSIIQGGATTILVSHSIGQVRTMCNKVLWLDHGNQIAFGDDVKKICDAYERFLQTKELPTDLG
;
A
#
# COMPACT_ATOMS: atom_id res chain seq x y z
N MET A 1 4.69 29.48 16.65
CA MET A 1 3.97 28.53 15.76
C MET A 1 2.65 29.21 15.42
N ASN A 2 2.40 29.55 14.16
CA ASN A 2 1.17 30.21 13.73
C ASN A 2 0.00 29.22 13.79
N GLU A 3 -0.94 29.50 14.69
CA GLU A 3 -2.13 28.63 14.94
C GLU A 3 -3.21 28.66 13.83
N ASN A 4 -2.91 29.16 12.63
CA ASN A 4 -3.91 29.35 11.56
C ASN A 4 -3.58 28.68 10.22
N GLU A 5 -2.60 27.79 10.12
CA GLU A 5 -2.43 27.01 8.90
C GLU A 5 -3.39 25.82 8.92
N LYS A 6 -4.45 25.88 8.10
CA LYS A 6 -5.30 24.71 7.84
C LYS A 6 -4.42 23.55 7.39
N PRO A 7 -4.55 22.36 7.99
CA PRO A 7 -3.74 21.20 7.63
C PRO A 7 -3.87 20.92 6.13
N THR A 8 -2.73 20.83 5.44
CA THR A 8 -2.69 20.67 3.99
C THR A 8 -2.94 19.21 3.64
N PRO A 9 -3.99 18.88 2.87
CA PRO A 9 -4.24 17.53 2.41
C PRO A 9 -3.06 16.98 1.61
N ILE A 10 -2.59 15.80 1.96
CA ILE A 10 -1.54 15.09 1.21
C ILE A 10 -2.11 13.98 0.34
N LEU A 11 -3.21 13.35 0.80
CA LEU A 11 -3.92 12.31 0.08
C LEU A 11 -5.42 12.52 0.24
N SER A 12 -6.14 12.46 -0.88
CA SER A 12 -7.60 12.51 -0.90
C SER A 12 -8.15 11.46 -1.86
N CYS A 13 -9.08 10.67 -1.40
CA CYS A 13 -9.90 9.77 -2.21
C CYS A 13 -11.28 10.41 -2.38
N TYR A 14 -11.73 10.57 -3.61
CA TYR A 14 -13.03 11.15 -3.95
C TYR A 14 -13.88 10.13 -4.68
N ASP A 15 -14.87 9.57 -3.99
CA ASP A 15 -15.84 8.62 -4.52
C ASP A 15 -15.19 7.43 -5.24
N VAL A 16 -14.10 6.90 -4.65
CA VAL A 16 -13.30 5.85 -5.27
C VAL A 16 -14.07 4.55 -5.28
N SER A 17 -14.30 4.03 -6.50
CA SER A 17 -14.87 2.70 -6.70
C SER A 17 -14.03 1.90 -7.67
N ILE A 18 -13.79 0.62 -7.35
CA ILE A 18 -12.91 -0.26 -8.10
C ILE A 18 -13.64 -1.53 -8.46
N ARG A 19 -13.73 -1.79 -9.75
CA ARG A 19 -14.43 -2.95 -10.32
C ARG A 19 -13.45 -3.88 -11.00
N TYR A 20 -13.56 -5.15 -10.66
CA TYR A 20 -12.92 -6.22 -11.41
C TYR A 20 -13.91 -6.88 -12.35
N ILE A 21 -13.45 -7.14 -13.55
CA ILE A 21 -14.21 -7.89 -14.56
C ILE A 21 -13.56 -9.27 -14.64
N THR A 22 -14.31 -10.30 -14.26
CA THR A 22 -13.90 -11.69 -14.39
C THR A 22 -14.72 -12.39 -15.45
N GLY A 23 -14.07 -13.00 -16.41
CA GLY A 23 -14.69 -13.76 -17.49
C GLY A 23 -13.62 -14.42 -18.35
N ASP A 24 -14.02 -15.32 -19.24
CA ASP A 24 -13.13 -16.12 -20.11
C ASP A 24 -12.42 -15.28 -21.18
N PHE A 25 -11.89 -14.10 -20.81
CA PHE A 25 -11.28 -13.18 -21.77
C PHE A 25 -9.87 -13.57 -22.22
N LYS A 26 -9.16 -14.39 -21.46
CA LYS A 26 -7.73 -14.64 -21.69
C LYS A 26 -7.42 -15.62 -22.80
N GLU A 27 -8.41 -16.40 -23.26
CA GLU A 27 -8.19 -17.48 -24.23
C GLU A 27 -9.13 -17.44 -25.45
N ILE A 28 -9.98 -16.41 -25.60
CA ILE A 28 -10.99 -16.39 -26.65
C ILE A 28 -10.47 -15.57 -27.83
N GLY A 29 -10.31 -16.23 -29.00
CA GLY A 29 -10.05 -15.55 -30.27
C GLY A 29 -11.22 -14.64 -30.66
N ILE A 30 -10.95 -13.57 -31.43
CA ILE A 30 -11.94 -12.57 -31.88
C ILE A 30 -13.20 -13.23 -32.47
N LYS A 31 -13.05 -14.32 -33.20
CA LYS A 31 -14.18 -15.09 -33.81
C LYS A 31 -15.11 -15.69 -32.75
N GLU A 32 -14.54 -16.27 -31.72
CA GLU A 32 -15.28 -16.90 -30.61
C GLU A 32 -15.96 -15.84 -29.72
N TYR A 33 -15.31 -14.67 -29.52
CA TYR A 33 -15.90 -13.51 -28.86
C TYR A 33 -17.18 -13.04 -29.56
N ILE A 34 -17.15 -12.90 -30.91
CA ILE A 34 -18.30 -12.47 -31.71
C ILE A 34 -19.42 -13.52 -31.62
N LEU A 35 -19.08 -14.81 -31.71
CA LEU A 35 -20.05 -15.91 -31.65
C LEU A 35 -20.74 -15.98 -30.27
N ARG A 36 -20.00 -15.88 -29.19
CA ARG A 36 -20.52 -15.88 -27.80
C ARG A 36 -21.38 -14.65 -27.51
N LYS A 37 -21.03 -13.49 -28.08
CA LYS A 37 -21.83 -12.27 -27.99
C LYS A 37 -23.17 -12.40 -28.73
N LEU A 38 -23.18 -13.03 -29.90
CA LEU A 38 -24.40 -13.29 -30.69
C LEU A 38 -25.31 -14.34 -30.05
N THR A 39 -24.73 -15.35 -29.38
CA THR A 39 -25.50 -16.44 -28.72
C THR A 39 -25.92 -16.12 -27.29
N ARG A 40 -25.72 -14.86 -26.77
CA ARG A 40 -25.99 -14.43 -25.37
C ARG A 40 -25.36 -15.31 -24.30
N ASN A 41 -24.38 -16.13 -24.63
CA ASN A 41 -23.70 -17.05 -23.70
C ASN A 41 -22.45 -16.42 -23.06
N TYR A 42 -22.38 -15.10 -23.10
CA TYR A 42 -21.26 -14.32 -22.57
C TYR A 42 -21.54 -13.92 -21.13
N LYS A 43 -21.05 -14.71 -20.16
CA LYS A 43 -21.18 -14.40 -18.73
C LYS A 43 -19.96 -13.60 -18.26
N VAL A 44 -20.08 -12.29 -18.24
CA VAL A 44 -19.16 -11.43 -17.54
C VAL A 44 -19.61 -11.34 -16.09
N LYS A 45 -18.75 -11.71 -15.16
CA LYS A 45 -18.98 -11.45 -13.73
C LYS A 45 -18.24 -10.18 -13.37
N GLU A 46 -18.99 -9.19 -12.93
CA GLU A 46 -18.45 -7.96 -12.35
C GLU A 46 -18.40 -8.11 -10.83
N PHE A 47 -17.28 -7.75 -10.26
CA PHE A 47 -17.08 -7.71 -8.82
C PHE A 47 -16.55 -6.34 -8.42
N TRP A 48 -17.27 -5.65 -7.58
CA TRP A 48 -16.84 -4.39 -7.01
C TRP A 48 -16.06 -4.67 -5.75
N ALA A 49 -14.76 -4.38 -5.80
CA ALA A 49 -13.86 -4.56 -4.67
C ALA A 49 -13.96 -3.41 -3.67
N ASP A 50 -14.17 -2.19 -4.17
CA ASP A 50 -14.41 -0.99 -3.37
C ASP A 50 -15.52 -0.17 -4.02
N ARG A 51 -16.34 0.51 -3.18
CA ARG A 51 -17.47 1.34 -3.61
C ARG A 51 -17.53 2.62 -2.80
N HIS A 52 -17.57 3.75 -3.49
CA HIS A 52 -17.84 5.07 -2.92
C HIS A 52 -16.93 5.45 -1.73
N VAL A 53 -15.65 5.04 -1.78
CA VAL A 53 -14.69 5.34 -0.71
C VAL A 53 -14.25 6.80 -0.82
N THR A 54 -14.50 7.58 0.24
CA THR A 54 -14.16 9.00 0.30
C THR A 54 -13.52 9.34 1.63
N PHE A 55 -12.27 9.81 1.59
CA PHE A 55 -11.57 10.29 2.78
C PHE A 55 -10.41 11.21 2.41
N THR A 56 -9.93 11.96 3.39
CA THR A 56 -8.77 12.84 3.23
C THR A 56 -7.87 12.75 4.45
N ILE A 57 -6.55 12.64 4.21
CA ILE A 57 -5.53 12.71 5.26
C ILE A 57 -4.56 13.85 4.98
N ASN A 58 -4.05 14.44 6.05
CA ASN A 58 -3.13 15.56 6.02
C ASN A 58 -1.68 15.08 6.24
N ARG A 59 -0.72 15.97 5.99
CA ARG A 59 0.69 15.69 6.31
C ARG A 59 0.84 15.36 7.79
N GLY A 60 1.58 14.28 8.08
CA GLY A 60 1.83 13.80 9.44
C GLY A 60 0.71 12.96 10.04
N ASP A 61 -0.45 12.78 9.36
CA ASP A 61 -1.48 11.86 9.82
C ASP A 61 -0.98 10.41 9.77
N MET A 62 -1.48 9.60 10.69
CA MET A 62 -1.31 8.16 10.71
C MET A 62 -2.68 7.50 10.59
N LEU A 63 -3.00 7.06 9.37
CA LEU A 63 -4.28 6.41 9.04
C LEU A 63 -4.19 4.90 9.25
N GLY A 64 -5.03 4.36 10.13
CA GLY A 64 -5.27 2.91 10.22
C GLY A 64 -6.38 2.48 9.25
N ILE A 65 -6.13 1.48 8.40
CA ILE A 65 -7.19 0.86 7.58
C ILE A 65 -7.51 -0.50 8.17
N ILE A 66 -8.73 -0.65 8.67
CA ILE A 66 -9.25 -1.87 9.29
C ILE A 66 -10.37 -2.50 8.47
N GLY A 67 -10.59 -3.79 8.68
CA GLY A 67 -11.62 -4.56 7.98
C GLY A 67 -11.22 -6.03 7.84
N ALA A 68 -12.17 -6.91 7.62
CA ALA A 68 -11.97 -8.34 7.42
C ALA A 68 -11.14 -8.65 6.16
N ASN A 69 -10.71 -9.90 5.99
CA ASN A 69 -10.13 -10.36 4.72
C ASN A 69 -11.16 -10.22 3.60
N GLY A 70 -10.74 -9.67 2.47
CA GLY A 70 -11.64 -9.39 1.34
C GLY A 70 -12.46 -8.09 1.49
N ALA A 71 -12.23 -7.27 2.53
CA ALA A 71 -12.94 -5.99 2.72
C ALA A 71 -12.60 -4.90 1.69
N GLY A 72 -11.59 -5.10 0.82
CA GLY A 72 -11.16 -4.12 -0.18
C GLY A 72 -9.80 -3.45 0.12
N LYS A 73 -9.27 -3.57 1.34
CA LYS A 73 -8.07 -2.86 1.82
C LYS A 73 -6.91 -2.86 0.81
N SER A 74 -6.48 -4.04 0.35
CA SER A 74 -5.36 -4.15 -0.59
C SER A 74 -5.66 -3.57 -1.98
N THR A 75 -6.92 -3.60 -2.41
CA THR A 75 -7.36 -2.98 -3.67
C THR A 75 -7.31 -1.46 -3.57
N LEU A 76 -7.85 -0.90 -2.49
CA LEU A 76 -7.78 0.53 -2.21
C LEU A 76 -6.33 1.02 -2.15
N LEU A 77 -5.44 0.25 -1.48
CA LEU A 77 -4.02 0.60 -1.40
C LEU A 77 -3.33 0.59 -2.76
N LYS A 78 -3.68 -0.32 -3.67
CA LYS A 78 -3.18 -0.30 -5.06
C LYS A 78 -3.62 0.95 -5.81
N ALA A 79 -4.84 1.41 -5.59
CA ALA A 79 -5.31 2.68 -6.17
C ALA A 79 -4.57 3.89 -5.57
N ILE A 80 -4.38 3.92 -4.25
CA ILE A 80 -3.62 4.98 -3.56
C ILE A 80 -2.17 5.01 -4.06
N SER A 81 -1.54 3.85 -4.23
CA SER A 81 -0.14 3.73 -4.72
C SER A 81 0.00 4.00 -6.22
N GLY A 82 -1.07 4.30 -6.95
CA GLY A 82 -1.04 4.55 -8.39
C GLY A 82 -0.81 3.29 -9.25
N ILE A 83 -0.83 2.09 -8.65
CA ILE A 83 -0.70 0.80 -9.36
C ILE A 83 -1.98 0.50 -10.14
N MET A 84 -3.11 1.00 -9.65
CA MET A 84 -4.42 0.78 -10.25
C MET A 84 -5.18 2.10 -10.38
N VAL A 85 -5.80 2.31 -11.53
CA VAL A 85 -6.70 3.46 -11.74
C VAL A 85 -8.10 3.07 -11.25
N PRO A 86 -8.75 3.89 -10.41
CA PRO A 86 -10.14 3.67 -10.00
C PRO A 86 -11.09 3.59 -11.21
N THR A 87 -12.13 2.76 -11.12
CA THR A 87 -13.18 2.68 -12.15
C THR A 87 -14.07 3.92 -12.12
N VAL A 88 -14.34 4.44 -10.91
CA VAL A 88 -15.08 5.67 -10.66
C VAL A 88 -14.33 6.48 -9.61
N GLY A 89 -14.47 7.80 -9.67
CA GLY A 89 -13.81 8.71 -8.75
C GLY A 89 -12.33 8.92 -9.07
N ARG A 90 -11.57 9.46 -8.10
CA ARG A 90 -10.15 9.73 -8.26
C ARG A 90 -9.41 9.69 -6.93
N VAL A 91 -8.12 9.46 -7.03
CA VAL A 91 -7.16 9.59 -5.92
C VAL A 91 -6.24 10.76 -6.23
N ASP A 92 -6.24 11.78 -5.37
CA ASP A 92 -5.32 12.91 -5.45
C ASP A 92 -4.22 12.71 -4.39
N CYS A 93 -2.98 12.53 -4.82
CA CYS A 93 -1.82 12.38 -3.96
C CYS A 93 -0.79 13.48 -4.22
N ARG A 94 -0.31 14.13 -3.16
CA ARG A 94 0.70 15.19 -3.21
C ARG A 94 1.94 14.77 -2.47
N GLY A 95 2.75 13.94 -3.12
CA GLY A 95 3.99 13.47 -2.52
C GLY A 95 4.43 12.11 -3.05
N LYS A 96 5.62 11.69 -2.62
CA LYS A 96 6.19 10.39 -2.99
C LYS A 96 5.67 9.31 -2.04
N ILE A 97 5.15 8.26 -2.61
CA ILE A 97 4.63 7.11 -1.85
C ILE A 97 5.69 6.01 -1.83
N ALA A 98 6.02 5.52 -0.64
CA ALA A 98 6.70 4.25 -0.47
C ALA A 98 5.71 3.21 0.08
N ALA A 99 5.35 2.25 -0.75
CA ALA A 99 4.50 1.14 -0.35
C ALA A 99 5.36 -0.08 -0.04
N LEU A 100 5.35 -0.52 1.21
CA LEU A 100 6.02 -1.76 1.62
C LEU A 100 5.17 -3.01 1.33
N LEU A 101 3.99 -2.83 0.73
CA LEU A 101 3.04 -3.88 0.36
C LEU A 101 3.57 -4.86 -0.69
N GLU A 102 4.43 -4.39 -1.58
CA GLU A 102 4.90 -5.13 -2.75
C GLU A 102 6.43 -5.14 -2.81
N LEU A 103 7.07 -5.43 -1.66
CA LEU A 103 8.53 -5.50 -1.57
C LEU A 103 9.16 -6.49 -2.57
N GLY A 104 8.39 -7.48 -3.03
CA GLY A 104 8.87 -8.47 -4.01
C GLY A 104 8.57 -8.15 -5.47
N SER A 105 7.74 -7.15 -5.79
CA SER A 105 7.32 -6.86 -7.16
C SER A 105 8.28 -5.91 -7.88
N GLY A 106 8.30 -5.96 -9.23
CA GLY A 106 9.05 -5.03 -10.07
C GLY A 106 10.57 -5.22 -10.06
N PHE A 107 11.05 -6.41 -9.65
CA PHE A 107 12.43 -6.84 -9.84
C PHE A 107 12.53 -7.76 -11.05
N ASP A 108 13.60 -7.58 -11.83
CA ASP A 108 13.94 -8.48 -12.92
C ASP A 108 14.98 -9.50 -12.43
N GLY A 109 14.63 -10.79 -12.53
CA GLY A 109 15.49 -11.87 -12.04
C GLY A 109 16.83 -11.97 -12.78
N ASP A 110 16.90 -11.56 -14.02
CA ASP A 110 18.08 -11.66 -14.85
C ASP A 110 19.05 -10.47 -14.70
N LEU A 111 18.54 -9.34 -14.22
CA LEU A 111 19.35 -8.19 -13.87
C LEU A 111 20.11 -8.42 -12.54
N THR A 112 21.27 -7.79 -12.40
CA THR A 112 22.05 -7.80 -11.16
C THR A 112 21.33 -7.04 -10.03
N VAL A 113 21.79 -7.25 -8.79
CA VAL A 113 21.31 -6.47 -7.62
C VAL A 113 21.47 -4.97 -7.86
N LYS A 114 22.62 -4.56 -8.42
CA LYS A 114 22.90 -3.17 -8.76
C LYS A 114 21.90 -2.62 -9.78
N GLU A 115 21.70 -3.31 -10.91
CA GLU A 115 20.78 -2.88 -11.96
C GLU A 115 19.33 -2.81 -11.44
N ASN A 116 18.90 -3.80 -10.66
CA ASN A 116 17.59 -3.79 -10.03
C ASN A 116 17.40 -2.62 -9.04
N THR A 117 18.46 -2.22 -8.32
CA THR A 117 18.40 -1.06 -7.43
C THR A 117 18.11 0.22 -8.21
N TYR A 118 18.75 0.42 -9.34
CA TYR A 118 18.50 1.57 -10.22
C TYR A 118 17.13 1.47 -10.90
N LEU A 119 16.75 0.28 -11.38
CA LEU A 119 15.44 0.04 -11.99
C LEU A 119 14.31 0.41 -11.02
N ARG A 120 14.37 -0.10 -9.79
CA ARG A 120 13.36 0.21 -8.74
C ARG A 120 13.38 1.68 -8.37
N GLY A 121 14.54 2.30 -8.27
CA GLY A 121 14.65 3.75 -8.05
C GLY A 121 13.95 4.55 -9.14
N ALA A 122 14.17 4.19 -10.42
CA ALA A 122 13.50 4.82 -11.55
C ALA A 122 11.97 4.61 -11.53
N MET A 123 11.50 3.40 -11.21
CA MET A 123 10.05 3.11 -11.07
C MET A 123 9.39 3.92 -9.94
N LEU A 124 10.15 4.25 -8.88
CA LEU A 124 9.70 5.13 -7.80
C LEU A 124 9.84 6.62 -8.13
N GLY A 125 10.27 6.96 -9.36
CA GLY A 125 10.39 8.34 -9.83
C GLY A 125 11.68 9.06 -9.39
N TYR A 126 12.72 8.33 -8.97
CA TYR A 126 14.01 8.93 -8.59
C TYR A 126 14.91 9.13 -9.79
N THR A 127 15.65 10.25 -9.80
CA THR A 127 16.64 10.53 -10.84
C THR A 127 17.87 9.65 -10.68
N LYS A 128 18.60 9.44 -11.79
CA LYS A 128 19.86 8.69 -11.78
C LYS A 128 20.90 9.34 -10.84
N SER A 129 20.96 10.68 -10.77
CA SER A 129 21.85 11.40 -9.86
C SER A 129 21.56 11.04 -8.40
N PHE A 130 20.29 11.15 -7.99
CA PHE A 130 19.87 10.77 -6.64
C PHE A 130 20.21 9.31 -6.31
N MET A 131 19.93 8.40 -7.25
CA MET A 131 20.28 6.99 -7.07
C MET A 131 21.78 6.75 -6.94
N ASN A 132 22.62 7.48 -7.69
CA ASN A 132 24.08 7.39 -7.55
C ASN A 132 24.55 7.81 -6.15
N GLU A 133 23.97 8.88 -5.59
CA GLU A 133 24.30 9.39 -4.26
C GLU A 133 23.85 8.42 -3.15
N THR A 134 22.71 7.75 -3.35
CA THR A 134 22.06 6.92 -2.32
C THR A 134 22.43 5.43 -2.45
N TYR A 135 22.90 5.00 -3.61
CA TYR A 135 23.14 3.59 -3.93
C TYR A 135 23.96 2.85 -2.87
N ARG A 136 25.08 3.44 -2.45
CA ARG A 136 25.95 2.77 -1.46
C ARG A 136 25.22 2.57 -0.13
N SER A 137 24.50 3.57 0.35
CA SER A 137 23.70 3.47 1.57
C SER A 137 22.62 2.40 1.46
N ILE A 138 21.98 2.24 0.29
CA ILE A 138 20.98 1.20 0.04
C ILE A 138 21.63 -0.19 0.17
N ILE A 139 22.73 -0.42 -0.52
CA ILE A 139 23.39 -1.73 -0.56
C ILE A 139 23.99 -2.10 0.80
N ASP A 140 24.62 -1.15 1.50
CA ASP A 140 25.18 -1.37 2.84
C ASP A 140 24.06 -1.62 3.87
N PHE A 141 22.94 -0.90 3.78
CA PHE A 141 21.79 -1.17 4.63
C PHE A 141 21.20 -2.57 4.39
N ALA A 142 21.10 -2.99 3.12
CA ALA A 142 20.63 -4.32 2.73
C ALA A 142 21.62 -5.45 3.08
N GLU A 143 22.87 -5.12 3.41
CA GLU A 143 23.97 -6.06 3.65
C GLU A 143 24.26 -6.94 2.42
N LEU A 144 24.26 -6.30 1.22
CA LEU A 144 24.41 -6.97 -0.07
C LEU A 144 25.65 -6.53 -0.86
N SER A 145 26.61 -5.90 -0.23
CA SER A 145 27.82 -5.37 -0.90
C SER A 145 28.62 -6.42 -1.69
N GLU A 146 28.67 -7.66 -1.21
CA GLU A 146 29.34 -8.77 -1.91
C GLU A 146 28.50 -9.39 -3.03
N PHE A 147 27.22 -9.02 -3.11
CA PHE A 147 26.25 -9.60 -4.04
C PHE A 147 25.84 -8.62 -5.16
N GLU A 148 26.36 -7.39 -5.18
CA GLU A 148 25.87 -6.31 -6.04
C GLU A 148 25.90 -6.64 -7.54
N ASN A 149 26.86 -7.47 -7.97
CA ASN A 149 27.02 -7.89 -9.37
C ASN A 149 26.41 -9.26 -9.67
N ARG A 150 25.70 -9.89 -8.70
CA ARG A 150 25.03 -11.18 -8.93
C ARG A 150 23.62 -10.96 -9.48
N PRO A 151 23.13 -11.86 -10.36
CA PRO A 151 21.75 -11.86 -10.81
C PRO A 151 20.76 -11.95 -9.63
N PHE A 152 19.71 -11.13 -9.65
CA PHE A 152 18.73 -11.05 -8.55
C PHE A 152 18.05 -12.39 -8.26
N LYS A 153 17.83 -13.23 -9.29
CA LYS A 153 17.24 -14.57 -9.12
C LYS A 153 18.04 -15.49 -8.21
N GLN A 154 19.36 -15.26 -8.06
CA GLN A 154 20.26 -16.05 -7.21
C GLN A 154 20.20 -15.67 -5.73
N LEU A 155 19.56 -14.55 -5.39
CA LEU A 155 19.38 -14.15 -4.01
C LEU A 155 18.34 -15.04 -3.29
N SER A 156 18.55 -15.28 -1.99
CA SER A 156 17.52 -15.87 -1.14
C SER A 156 16.30 -14.94 -1.01
N SER A 157 15.16 -15.48 -0.56
CA SER A 157 13.96 -14.65 -0.32
C SER A 157 14.21 -13.56 0.71
N GLY A 158 14.96 -13.85 1.77
CA GLY A 158 15.36 -12.86 2.77
C GLY A 158 16.22 -11.74 2.19
N MET A 159 17.23 -12.07 1.37
CA MET A 159 18.07 -11.06 0.70
C MET A 159 17.26 -10.18 -0.27
N LYS A 160 16.31 -10.77 -1.01
CA LYS A 160 15.38 -10.03 -1.88
C LYS A 160 14.54 -9.04 -1.09
N SER A 161 13.98 -9.47 0.03
CA SER A 161 13.17 -8.62 0.92
C SER A 161 14.01 -7.50 1.55
N ARG A 162 15.27 -7.79 1.96
CA ARG A 162 16.18 -6.78 2.49
C ARG A 162 16.48 -5.70 1.45
N LEU A 163 16.78 -6.07 0.20
CA LEU A 163 17.02 -5.10 -0.87
C LEU A 163 15.81 -4.23 -1.12
N ALA A 164 14.64 -4.85 -1.27
CA ALA A 164 13.39 -4.16 -1.53
C ALA A 164 13.04 -3.15 -0.43
N PHE A 165 13.16 -3.56 0.85
CA PHE A 165 12.97 -2.68 2.00
C PHE A 165 13.99 -1.53 2.02
N SER A 166 15.27 -1.83 1.75
CA SER A 166 16.33 -0.82 1.77
C SER A 166 16.09 0.27 0.72
N ILE A 167 15.69 -0.11 -0.50
CA ILE A 167 15.32 0.86 -1.53
C ILE A 167 14.14 1.71 -1.08
N ALA A 168 13.05 1.09 -0.59
CA ALA A 168 11.85 1.80 -0.21
C ALA A 168 12.03 2.73 1.02
N SER A 169 12.88 2.34 1.98
CA SER A 169 13.04 3.06 3.26
C SER A 169 14.10 4.16 3.24
N LEU A 170 15.06 4.11 2.30
CA LEU A 170 16.15 5.10 2.25
C LEU A 170 15.82 6.35 1.42
N VAL A 171 14.67 6.37 0.80
CA VAL A 171 14.25 7.44 -0.11
C VAL A 171 13.34 8.50 0.54
N ASN A 172 13.21 8.53 1.86
CA ASN A 172 12.42 9.51 2.63
C ASN A 172 11.06 9.84 1.96
N PRO A 173 10.08 8.94 2.01
CA PRO A 173 8.79 9.16 1.38
C PRO A 173 7.97 10.22 2.12
N ASP A 174 7.11 10.94 1.38
CA ASP A 174 6.07 11.80 1.98
C ASP A 174 4.95 10.97 2.61
N ILE A 175 4.63 9.82 1.97
CA ILE A 175 3.62 8.86 2.43
C ILE A 175 4.25 7.47 2.50
N LEU A 176 4.16 6.86 3.67
CA LEU A 176 4.61 5.50 3.93
C LEU A 176 3.39 4.59 4.08
N ILE A 177 3.31 3.54 3.26
CA ILE A 177 2.25 2.53 3.38
C ILE A 177 2.87 1.28 4.00
N LEU A 178 2.33 0.90 5.16
CA LEU A 178 2.73 -0.27 5.94
C LEU A 178 1.60 -1.30 5.87
N ASP A 179 1.89 -2.49 5.39
CA ASP A 179 1.03 -3.65 5.57
C ASP A 179 1.54 -4.48 6.74
N GLU A 180 0.70 -5.28 7.33
CA GLU A 180 0.90 -6.12 8.53
C GLU A 180 2.30 -6.71 8.71
N VAL A 181 3.06 -6.84 7.64
CA VAL A 181 4.43 -7.36 7.62
C VAL A 181 5.44 -6.25 7.95
N LEU A 182 5.36 -5.71 9.18
CA LEU A 182 6.45 -4.88 9.74
C LEU A 182 7.76 -5.65 9.95
N SER A 183 7.74 -6.96 9.75
CA SER A 183 8.85 -7.87 10.01
C SER A 183 9.51 -8.30 8.71
N VAL A 184 10.41 -7.47 8.17
CA VAL A 184 11.18 -7.79 6.97
C VAL A 184 12.53 -8.40 7.35
N GLY A 185 12.88 -9.54 6.75
CA GLY A 185 14.16 -10.19 6.93
C GLY A 185 14.25 -11.10 8.17
N ASP A 186 15.47 -11.55 8.49
CA ASP A 186 15.81 -12.36 9.64
C ASP A 186 16.07 -11.48 10.89
N GLY A 187 16.34 -12.12 12.04
CA GLY A 187 16.32 -11.49 13.36
C GLY A 187 17.07 -10.16 13.50
N SER A 188 18.29 -10.04 12.97
CA SER A 188 19.07 -8.79 13.07
C SER A 188 18.57 -7.71 12.12
N PHE A 189 18.21 -8.07 10.90
CA PHE A 189 17.68 -7.14 9.93
C PHE A 189 16.29 -6.62 10.33
N ARG A 190 15.50 -7.43 11.00
CA ARG A 190 14.20 -7.04 11.55
C ARG A 190 14.33 -5.85 12.52
N GLN A 191 15.25 -5.92 13.47
CA GLN A 191 15.47 -4.80 14.42
C GLN A 191 15.91 -3.52 13.68
N LYS A 192 16.80 -3.67 12.70
CA LYS A 192 17.30 -2.57 11.87
C LYS A 192 16.19 -1.93 11.03
N SER A 193 15.32 -2.76 10.43
CA SER A 193 14.18 -2.29 9.64
C SER A 193 13.12 -1.61 10.50
N GLU A 194 12.80 -2.15 11.68
CA GLU A 194 11.88 -1.54 12.64
C GLU A 194 12.39 -0.16 13.14
N ALA A 195 13.68 -0.06 13.45
CA ALA A 195 14.30 1.20 13.84
C ALA A 195 14.24 2.25 12.72
N LYS A 196 14.49 1.82 11.47
CA LYS A 196 14.39 2.71 10.30
C LYS A 196 12.97 3.19 10.08
N MET A 197 11.97 2.30 10.17
CA MET A 197 10.56 2.69 10.06
C MET A 197 10.14 3.69 11.13
N LYS A 198 10.51 3.44 12.40
CA LYS A 198 10.28 4.39 13.49
C LYS A 198 10.88 5.76 13.19
N SER A 199 12.11 5.80 12.68
CA SER A 199 12.77 7.05 12.29
C SER A 199 12.01 7.80 11.20
N ILE A 200 11.47 7.10 10.18
CA ILE A 200 10.69 7.72 9.10
C ILE A 200 9.38 8.31 9.65
N ILE A 201 8.67 7.55 10.50
CA ILE A 201 7.42 7.99 11.13
C ILE A 201 7.68 9.22 12.03
N GLN A 202 8.71 9.15 12.88
CA GLN A 202 9.11 10.27 13.76
C GLN A 202 9.58 11.50 12.98
N GLY A 203 10.10 11.30 11.76
CA GLY A 203 10.46 12.36 10.82
C GLY A 203 9.27 13.09 10.20
N GLY A 204 8.02 12.73 10.58
CA GLY A 204 6.79 13.40 10.14
C GLY A 204 6.21 12.86 8.83
N ALA A 205 6.66 11.70 8.36
CA ALA A 205 6.05 11.04 7.20
C ALA A 205 4.59 10.67 7.51
N THR A 206 3.69 11.01 6.59
CA THR A 206 2.31 10.55 6.65
C THR A 206 2.28 9.04 6.49
N THR A 207 1.57 8.32 7.34
CA THR A 207 1.62 6.87 7.35
C THR A 207 0.23 6.27 7.15
N ILE A 208 0.13 5.26 6.30
CA ILE A 208 -1.06 4.42 6.16
C ILE A 208 -0.69 3.03 6.67
N LEU A 209 -1.34 2.61 7.75
CA LEU A 209 -1.12 1.33 8.40
C LEU A 209 -2.30 0.40 8.11
N VAL A 210 -2.04 -0.73 7.47
CA VAL A 210 -3.01 -1.84 7.41
C VAL A 210 -2.60 -2.87 8.44
N SER A 211 -3.47 -3.12 9.41
CA SER A 211 -3.17 -4.11 10.44
C SER A 211 -4.43 -4.86 10.88
N HIS A 212 -4.28 -6.15 11.15
CA HIS A 212 -5.31 -6.94 11.83
C HIS A 212 -5.26 -6.76 13.35
N SER A 213 -4.21 -6.12 13.88
CA SER A 213 -4.10 -5.78 15.29
C SER A 213 -4.77 -4.45 15.59
N ILE A 214 -5.99 -4.50 16.12
CA ILE A 214 -6.72 -3.30 16.54
C ILE A 214 -5.98 -2.53 17.62
N GLY A 215 -5.24 -3.23 18.50
CA GLY A 215 -4.38 -2.60 19.50
C GLY A 215 -3.30 -1.70 18.89
N GLN A 216 -2.66 -2.13 17.79
CA GLN A 216 -1.69 -1.28 17.08
C GLN A 216 -2.37 -0.05 16.46
N VAL A 217 -3.53 -0.21 15.84
CA VAL A 217 -4.29 0.92 15.26
C VAL A 217 -4.65 1.92 16.34
N ARG A 218 -5.15 1.46 17.50
CA ARG A 218 -5.49 2.34 18.63
C ARG A 218 -4.32 3.14 19.17
N THR A 219 -3.13 2.54 19.21
CA THR A 219 -1.96 3.18 19.83
C THR A 219 -1.16 4.04 18.87
N MET A 220 -1.21 3.74 17.58
CA MET A 220 -0.36 4.39 16.59
C MET A 220 -1.11 5.38 15.71
N CYS A 221 -2.39 5.17 15.44
CA CYS A 221 -3.13 5.95 14.45
C CYS A 221 -3.92 7.10 15.08
N ASN A 222 -3.99 8.23 14.36
CA ASN A 222 -4.86 9.37 14.71
C ASN A 222 -6.11 9.45 13.81
N LYS A 223 -6.19 8.60 12.79
CA LYS A 223 -7.37 8.43 11.93
C LYS A 223 -7.59 6.96 11.63
N VAL A 224 -8.84 6.57 11.44
CA VAL A 224 -9.21 5.20 11.05
C VAL A 224 -10.19 5.24 9.90
N LEU A 225 -9.95 4.36 8.93
CA LEU A 225 -10.87 3.99 7.87
C LEU A 225 -11.28 2.53 8.07
N TRP A 226 -12.58 2.28 8.28
CA TRP A 226 -13.13 0.95 8.34
C TRP A 226 -13.80 0.59 7.02
N LEU A 227 -13.34 -0.49 6.41
CA LEU A 227 -13.91 -1.08 5.20
C LEU A 227 -14.58 -2.41 5.52
N ASP A 228 -15.75 -2.66 4.94
CA ASP A 228 -16.41 -3.96 4.96
C ASP A 228 -17.06 -4.27 3.60
N HIS A 229 -16.74 -5.42 3.03
CA HIS A 229 -17.24 -5.85 1.71
C HIS A 229 -17.15 -4.75 0.63
N GLY A 230 -16.05 -4.02 0.60
CA GLY A 230 -15.79 -2.93 -0.34
C GLY A 230 -16.48 -1.61 -0.01
N ASN A 231 -17.26 -1.54 1.05
CA ASN A 231 -17.93 -0.31 1.46
C ASN A 231 -17.18 0.37 2.61
N GLN A 232 -17.16 1.69 2.59
CA GLN A 232 -16.71 2.50 3.71
C GLN A 232 -17.79 2.49 4.79
N ILE A 233 -17.47 1.91 5.95
CA ILE A 233 -18.39 1.86 7.11
C ILE A 233 -18.19 3.10 7.98
N ALA A 234 -16.93 3.48 8.21
CA ALA A 234 -16.60 4.68 8.97
C ALA A 234 -15.25 5.25 8.55
N PHE A 235 -15.10 6.56 8.70
CA PHE A 235 -13.82 7.27 8.62
C PHE A 235 -13.83 8.43 9.61
N GLY A 236 -12.77 8.58 10.40
CA GLY A 236 -12.68 9.70 11.35
C GLY A 236 -11.43 9.65 12.23
N ASP A 237 -11.35 10.64 13.12
CA ASP A 237 -10.29 10.85 14.10
C ASP A 237 -10.64 10.30 15.50
N ASP A 238 -11.91 9.93 15.76
CA ASP A 238 -12.27 9.17 16.96
C ASP A 238 -11.88 7.70 16.79
N VAL A 239 -10.56 7.44 16.82
CA VAL A 239 -9.98 6.11 16.67
C VAL A 239 -10.56 5.11 17.66
N LYS A 240 -10.79 5.55 18.91
CA LYS A 240 -11.33 4.68 19.96
C LYS A 240 -12.73 4.21 19.60
N LYS A 241 -13.62 5.16 19.28
CA LYS A 241 -15.03 4.84 18.95
C LYS A 241 -15.15 3.88 17.76
N ILE A 242 -14.37 4.15 16.68
CA ILE A 242 -14.40 3.31 15.47
C ILE A 242 -13.84 1.91 15.77
N CYS A 243 -12.72 1.81 16.50
CA CYS A 243 -12.15 0.52 16.86
C CYS A 243 -13.05 -0.30 17.81
N ASP A 244 -13.69 0.34 18.79
CA ASP A 244 -14.63 -0.33 19.69
C ASP A 244 -15.87 -0.87 18.94
N ALA A 245 -16.36 -0.10 17.97
CA ALA A 245 -17.46 -0.52 17.12
C ALA A 245 -17.06 -1.69 16.20
N TYR A 246 -15.84 -1.65 15.65
CA TYR A 246 -15.32 -2.75 14.83
C TYR A 246 -15.16 -4.05 15.65
N GLU A 247 -14.64 -3.98 16.87
CA GLU A 247 -14.52 -5.16 17.75
C GLU A 247 -15.89 -5.74 18.08
N ARG A 248 -16.91 -4.90 18.36
CA ARG A 248 -18.31 -5.38 18.52
C ARG A 248 -18.82 -6.06 17.26
N PHE A 249 -18.61 -5.44 16.08
CA PHE A 249 -18.99 -6.04 14.80
C PHE A 249 -18.34 -7.42 14.57
N LEU A 250 -17.08 -7.60 14.94
CA LEU A 250 -16.41 -8.91 14.82
C LEU A 250 -17.12 -10.00 15.63
N GLN A 251 -17.71 -9.65 16.79
CA GLN A 251 -18.43 -10.56 17.68
C GLN A 251 -19.88 -10.77 17.26
N THR A 252 -20.59 -9.68 16.92
CA THR A 252 -22.05 -9.71 16.69
C THR A 252 -22.43 -9.85 15.22
N LYS A 253 -21.54 -9.48 14.30
CA LYS A 253 -21.79 -9.33 12.86
C LYS A 253 -22.82 -8.26 12.50
N GLU A 254 -23.18 -7.42 13.45
CA GLU A 254 -24.11 -6.30 13.24
C GLU A 254 -23.35 -5.01 12.99
N LEU A 255 -23.66 -4.33 11.88
CA LEU A 255 -23.07 -3.03 11.57
C LEU A 255 -23.58 -1.96 12.54
N PRO A 256 -22.72 -1.05 12.99
CA PRO A 256 -23.13 0.03 13.88
C PRO A 256 -24.06 1.03 13.14
N THR A 257 -25.03 1.54 13.84
CA THR A 257 -26.00 2.55 13.33
C THR A 257 -25.59 3.99 13.69
N ASP A 258 -24.57 4.16 14.52
CA ASP A 258 -24.18 5.41 15.18
C ASP A 258 -22.78 5.95 14.77
N LEU A 259 -22.19 5.36 13.75
CA LEU A 259 -20.97 5.84 13.12
C LEU A 259 -21.34 6.59 11.83
N GLY A 260 -21.73 7.84 12.00
CA GLY A 260 -21.99 8.75 10.87
C GLY A 260 -20.74 9.50 10.46
#